data_abcc2328c1ff57ad5cfece9188280344
#
_entry.id   abcc2328c1ff57ad5cfece9188280344
#
_cell.length_a   1.000
_cell.length_b   1.000
_cell.length_c   1.000
_cell.angle_alpha   90.00
_cell.angle_beta   90.00
_cell.angle_gamma   90.00
#
_symmetry.space_group_name_H-M   'P 1'
#
loop_
_entity.id
_entity.type
_entity.pdbx_description
1 polymer ?
#
loop_
_entity_poly.entity_id
_entity_poly.type
_entity_poly.pdbx_seq_one_letter_code
_entity_poly.pdbx_strand_id
1 'polypeptide(L)'
;MAVRKLTTGKWLCECYPAGRSGRRVRKQFATKGEALAFERHTMEETESKPWLGESVDRRTLKDVVELWFKLHGKSLTAGQHVYDKLLLMVDALGNPLATNLTSKMFAHYRDKRLTGEIYFSEKWKKGASPVTINLEQSYLSSVFSELSRQGEWSYPNPLENMRKFTIAEKEMAWLTHEQIVELLADCKRQDPILALVVKICLSTGARWREAVNLTRSQVTKYRITFVRTKGKKNRSIPISKELYEEIMALDGFNFFTDCYFQFLSVMEK
;
A
#
# COMPACT_ATOMS: atom_id res chain seq x y z
N MET A 1 -23.50 -25.57 -34.34
CA MET A 1 -24.77 -25.48 -33.59
C MET A 1 -24.88 -26.74 -32.76
N ALA A 2 -25.05 -26.61 -31.44
CA ALA A 2 -25.12 -27.77 -30.53
C ALA A 2 -26.53 -28.44 -30.51
N VAL A 3 -27.59 -27.75 -30.96
CA VAL A 3 -28.98 -28.28 -31.00
C VAL A 3 -29.52 -28.25 -32.42
N ARG A 4 -29.99 -29.40 -32.95
CA ARG A 4 -30.59 -29.52 -34.30
C ARG A 4 -31.81 -30.42 -34.30
N LYS A 5 -32.77 -30.20 -35.22
CA LYS A 5 -33.95 -31.03 -35.44
C LYS A 5 -33.58 -32.23 -36.33
N LEU A 6 -34.02 -33.41 -35.91
CA LEU A 6 -33.85 -34.65 -36.67
C LEU A 6 -35.05 -34.87 -37.60
N THR A 7 -34.89 -35.69 -38.64
CA THR A 7 -35.95 -36.13 -39.56
C THR A 7 -37.09 -36.87 -38.86
N THR A 8 -36.80 -37.43 -37.68
CA THR A 8 -37.80 -38.09 -36.79
C THR A 8 -38.68 -37.13 -36.00
N GLY A 9 -38.51 -35.79 -36.20
CA GLY A 9 -39.25 -34.77 -35.48
C GLY A 9 -38.68 -34.42 -34.11
N LYS A 10 -37.73 -35.19 -33.56
CA LYS A 10 -37.06 -34.96 -32.27
C LYS A 10 -35.91 -33.97 -32.42
N TRP A 11 -35.51 -33.37 -31.31
CA TRP A 11 -34.37 -32.44 -31.22
C TRP A 11 -33.15 -33.16 -30.63
N LEU A 12 -32.03 -33.06 -31.32
CA LEU A 12 -30.74 -33.60 -30.87
C LEU A 12 -29.90 -32.47 -30.28
N CYS A 13 -29.52 -32.65 -29.02
CA CYS A 13 -28.46 -31.89 -28.40
C CYS A 13 -27.13 -32.65 -28.52
N GLU A 14 -26.10 -31.98 -29.01
CA GLU A 14 -24.75 -32.51 -29.17
C GLU A 14 -23.75 -31.46 -28.72
N CYS A 15 -23.13 -31.63 -27.54
CA CYS A 15 -22.22 -30.68 -26.94
C CYS A 15 -20.93 -31.36 -26.46
N TYR A 16 -19.90 -30.54 -26.30
CA TYR A 16 -18.56 -30.93 -25.82
C TYR A 16 -18.24 -30.14 -24.55
N PRO A 17 -18.77 -30.55 -23.39
CA PRO A 17 -18.64 -29.77 -22.16
C PRO A 17 -17.20 -29.50 -21.72
N ALA A 18 -16.27 -30.41 -21.99
CA ALA A 18 -14.84 -30.31 -21.69
C ALA A 18 -13.99 -29.83 -22.90
N GLY A 19 -14.60 -29.09 -23.84
CA GLY A 19 -13.93 -28.65 -25.06
C GLY A 19 -13.93 -29.67 -26.19
N ARG A 20 -13.50 -29.28 -27.40
CA ARG A 20 -13.57 -30.12 -28.63
C ARG A 20 -12.78 -31.41 -28.55
N SER A 21 -11.77 -31.52 -27.71
CA SER A 21 -10.97 -32.74 -27.45
C SER A 21 -11.56 -33.61 -26.35
N GLY A 22 -12.62 -33.13 -25.63
CA GLY A 22 -13.25 -33.86 -24.56
C GLY A 22 -14.35 -34.83 -25.00
N ARG A 23 -14.95 -35.51 -24.01
CA ARG A 23 -16.04 -36.46 -24.23
C ARG A 23 -17.26 -35.75 -24.83
N ARG A 24 -17.74 -36.26 -25.96
CA ARG A 24 -18.98 -35.81 -26.62
C ARG A 24 -20.20 -36.29 -25.83
N VAL A 25 -21.11 -35.39 -25.51
CA VAL A 25 -22.41 -35.69 -24.91
C VAL A 25 -23.49 -35.53 -25.98
N ARG A 26 -24.34 -36.57 -26.16
CA ARG A 26 -25.39 -36.60 -27.19
C ARG A 26 -26.69 -37.12 -26.59
N LYS A 27 -27.78 -36.33 -26.69
CA LYS A 27 -29.08 -36.73 -26.17
C LYS A 27 -30.23 -36.16 -27.04
N GLN A 28 -31.34 -36.93 -27.18
CA GLN A 28 -32.50 -36.51 -27.96
C GLN A 28 -33.65 -36.08 -27.04
N PHE A 29 -34.40 -35.06 -27.46
CA PHE A 29 -35.48 -34.44 -26.71
C PHE A 29 -36.72 -34.27 -27.59
N ALA A 30 -37.91 -34.17 -26.97
CA ALA A 30 -39.15 -33.92 -27.68
C ALA A 30 -39.25 -32.50 -28.19
N THR A 31 -38.74 -31.53 -27.42
CA THR A 31 -38.82 -30.10 -27.74
C THR A 31 -37.45 -29.43 -27.87
N LYS A 32 -37.38 -28.30 -28.59
CA LYS A 32 -36.16 -27.49 -28.72
C LYS A 32 -35.78 -26.88 -27.36
N GLY A 33 -36.77 -26.49 -26.54
CA GLY A 33 -36.52 -25.91 -25.22
C GLY A 33 -35.82 -26.87 -24.27
N GLU A 34 -36.25 -28.14 -24.25
CA GLU A 34 -35.60 -29.19 -23.46
C GLU A 34 -34.15 -29.44 -23.91
N ALA A 35 -33.91 -29.48 -25.21
CA ALA A 35 -32.58 -29.67 -25.76
C ALA A 35 -31.62 -28.53 -25.39
N LEU A 36 -32.06 -27.26 -25.42
CA LEU A 36 -31.30 -26.10 -25.01
C LEU A 36 -31.09 -26.02 -23.48
N ALA A 37 -32.13 -26.42 -22.70
CA ALA A 37 -32.00 -26.47 -21.23
C ALA A 37 -30.97 -27.53 -20.82
N PHE A 38 -30.98 -28.70 -21.48
CA PHE A 38 -30.02 -29.76 -21.25
C PHE A 38 -28.59 -29.34 -21.64
N GLU A 39 -28.40 -28.63 -22.76
CA GLU A 39 -27.11 -28.08 -23.16
C GLU A 39 -26.55 -27.14 -22.06
N ARG A 40 -27.40 -26.20 -21.61
CA ARG A 40 -27.02 -25.22 -20.58
C ARG A 40 -26.68 -25.92 -19.26
N HIS A 41 -27.51 -26.85 -18.79
CA HIS A 41 -27.25 -27.62 -17.58
C HIS A 41 -25.97 -28.44 -17.67
N THR A 42 -25.69 -29.08 -18.82
CA THR A 42 -24.49 -29.91 -19.00
C THR A 42 -23.21 -29.04 -19.04
N MET A 43 -23.28 -27.82 -19.59
CA MET A 43 -22.16 -26.87 -19.58
C MET A 43 -21.93 -26.33 -18.16
N GLU A 44 -22.97 -25.89 -17.45
CA GLU A 44 -22.92 -25.42 -16.06
C GLU A 44 -22.39 -26.50 -15.10
N GLU A 45 -22.84 -27.76 -15.28
CA GLU A 45 -22.38 -28.90 -14.48
C GLU A 45 -20.90 -29.21 -14.69
N THR A 46 -20.38 -28.91 -15.87
CA THR A 46 -18.95 -29.08 -16.19
C THR A 46 -18.10 -27.92 -15.69
N GLU A 47 -18.64 -26.69 -15.73
CA GLU A 47 -18.00 -25.50 -15.14
C GLU A 47 -17.96 -25.58 -13.61
N SER A 48 -18.96 -26.21 -12.98
CA SER A 48 -19.03 -26.35 -11.51
C SER A 48 -18.32 -27.60 -10.95
N LYS A 49 -17.63 -28.39 -11.78
CA LYS A 49 -16.94 -29.61 -11.34
C LYS A 49 -15.60 -29.33 -10.66
N PRO A 50 -15.50 -29.51 -9.33
CA PRO A 50 -14.25 -29.23 -8.56
C PRO A 50 -13.05 -30.11 -9.01
N TRP A 51 -13.32 -31.28 -9.64
CA TRP A 51 -12.26 -32.19 -10.10
C TRP A 51 -11.64 -31.83 -11.46
N LEU A 52 -12.16 -30.83 -12.18
CA LEU A 52 -11.51 -30.29 -13.39
C LEU A 52 -10.34 -29.37 -13.04
N GLY A 53 -10.08 -29.15 -11.76
CA GLY A 53 -9.09 -28.22 -11.23
C GLY A 53 -9.61 -26.79 -11.41
N GLU A 54 -9.52 -25.99 -10.35
CA GLU A 54 -9.61 -24.54 -10.49
C GLU A 54 -8.67 -24.13 -11.62
N SER A 55 -9.11 -23.24 -12.50
CA SER A 55 -8.21 -22.70 -13.53
C SER A 55 -7.01 -22.07 -12.79
N VAL A 56 -5.86 -22.72 -12.89
CA VAL A 56 -4.65 -22.25 -12.20
C VAL A 56 -4.40 -20.81 -12.61
N ASP A 57 -4.41 -19.92 -11.64
CA ASP A 57 -4.12 -18.53 -11.89
C ASP A 57 -2.71 -18.39 -12.47
N ARG A 58 -2.61 -17.87 -13.69
CA ARG A 58 -1.35 -17.71 -14.42
C ARG A 58 -0.77 -16.30 -14.33
N ARG A 59 -1.38 -15.45 -13.54
CA ARG A 59 -0.87 -14.09 -13.32
C ARG A 59 0.52 -14.14 -12.69
N THR A 60 1.41 -13.33 -13.21
CA THR A 60 2.73 -13.12 -12.61
C THR A 60 2.59 -12.27 -11.36
N LEU A 61 3.64 -12.24 -10.53
CA LEU A 61 3.66 -11.36 -9.36
C LEU A 61 3.48 -9.89 -9.76
N LYS A 62 4.03 -9.49 -10.91
CA LYS A 62 3.85 -8.15 -11.48
C LYS A 62 2.38 -7.87 -11.79
N ASP A 63 1.69 -8.79 -12.48
CA ASP A 63 0.28 -8.62 -12.83
C ASP A 63 -0.60 -8.43 -11.58
N VAL A 64 -0.31 -9.17 -10.52
CA VAL A 64 -1.02 -9.08 -9.23
C VAL A 64 -0.72 -7.73 -8.55
N VAL A 65 0.50 -7.25 -8.57
CA VAL A 65 0.89 -5.93 -8.04
C VAL A 65 0.24 -4.79 -8.84
N GLU A 66 0.20 -4.89 -10.16
CA GLU A 66 -0.46 -3.91 -11.03
C GLU A 66 -1.98 -3.87 -10.79
N LEU A 67 -2.60 -5.03 -10.64
CA LEU A 67 -4.03 -5.14 -10.31
C LEU A 67 -4.33 -4.49 -8.94
N TRP A 68 -3.53 -4.80 -7.92
CA TRP A 68 -3.64 -4.15 -6.61
C TRP A 68 -3.51 -2.63 -6.69
N PHE A 69 -2.54 -2.13 -7.46
CA PHE A 69 -2.36 -0.69 -7.62
C PHE A 69 -3.57 -0.05 -8.29
N LYS A 70 -4.12 -0.70 -9.34
CA LYS A 70 -5.31 -0.23 -10.07
C LYS A 70 -6.54 -0.15 -9.16
N LEU A 71 -6.79 -1.19 -8.36
CA LEU A 71 -8.02 -1.34 -7.58
C LEU A 71 -7.94 -0.64 -6.21
N HIS A 72 -6.76 -0.56 -5.62
CA HIS A 72 -6.57 -0.04 -4.26
C HIS A 72 -5.45 0.99 -4.13
N GLY A 73 -4.27 0.70 -4.66
CA GLY A 73 -3.06 1.50 -4.46
C GLY A 73 -3.24 2.98 -4.80
N LYS A 74 -3.94 3.30 -5.89
CA LYS A 74 -4.22 4.69 -6.32
C LYS A 74 -4.99 5.52 -5.29
N SER A 75 -5.76 4.90 -4.42
CA SER A 75 -6.53 5.60 -3.38
C SER A 75 -5.70 5.96 -2.15
N LEU A 76 -4.49 5.39 -2.02
CA LEU A 76 -3.60 5.62 -0.89
C LEU A 76 -2.74 6.86 -1.11
N THR A 77 -2.52 7.64 -0.06
CA THR A 77 -1.65 8.84 -0.11
C THR A 77 -0.21 8.52 -0.55
N ALA A 78 0.32 7.37 -0.14
CA ALA A 78 1.65 6.89 -0.52
C ALA A 78 1.61 5.75 -1.56
N GLY A 79 0.48 5.57 -2.24
CA GLY A 79 0.25 4.42 -3.12
C GLY A 79 1.26 4.29 -4.23
N GLN A 80 1.62 5.39 -4.89
CA GLN A 80 2.64 5.38 -5.94
C GLN A 80 4.00 4.93 -5.39
N HIS A 81 4.43 5.46 -4.26
CA HIS A 81 5.71 5.06 -3.63
C HIS A 81 5.73 3.57 -3.26
N VAL A 82 4.63 3.05 -2.72
CA VAL A 82 4.51 1.60 -2.39
C VAL A 82 4.55 0.77 -3.67
N TYR A 83 3.86 1.19 -4.72
CA TYR A 83 3.87 0.52 -6.02
C TYR A 83 5.26 0.45 -6.63
N ASP A 84 6.01 1.56 -6.66
CA ASP A 84 7.37 1.61 -7.19
C ASP A 84 8.30 0.67 -6.40
N LYS A 85 8.13 0.59 -5.07
CA LYS A 85 8.89 -0.36 -4.22
C LYS A 85 8.51 -1.80 -4.51
N LEU A 86 7.23 -2.10 -4.71
CA LEU A 86 6.75 -3.42 -5.07
C LEU A 86 7.31 -3.89 -6.42
N LEU A 87 7.40 -2.99 -7.42
CA LEU A 87 8.02 -3.33 -8.71
C LEU A 87 9.49 -3.72 -8.57
N LEU A 88 10.27 -2.98 -7.78
CA LEU A 88 11.66 -3.35 -7.48
C LEU A 88 11.77 -4.73 -6.78
N MET A 89 10.81 -5.04 -5.91
CA MET A 89 10.75 -6.35 -5.25
C MET A 89 10.36 -7.46 -6.22
N VAL A 90 9.43 -7.21 -7.13
CA VAL A 90 9.03 -8.14 -8.21
C VAL A 90 10.24 -8.51 -9.06
N ASP A 91 11.01 -7.54 -9.51
CA ASP A 91 12.22 -7.76 -10.30
C ASP A 91 13.27 -8.56 -9.51
N ALA A 92 13.50 -8.20 -8.25
CA ALA A 92 14.44 -8.89 -7.37
C ALA A 92 14.03 -10.34 -7.03
N LEU A 93 12.73 -10.64 -7.05
CA LEU A 93 12.17 -11.99 -6.88
C LEU A 93 12.11 -12.79 -8.19
N GLY A 94 12.48 -12.20 -9.34
CA GLY A 94 12.46 -12.82 -10.65
C GLY A 94 11.07 -12.97 -11.26
N ASN A 95 10.11 -12.16 -10.83
CA ASN A 95 8.73 -12.12 -11.33
C ASN A 95 8.07 -13.50 -11.53
N PRO A 96 8.00 -14.36 -10.50
CA PRO A 96 7.39 -15.67 -10.61
C PRO A 96 5.88 -15.58 -10.89
N LEU A 97 5.25 -16.69 -11.29
CA LEU A 97 3.80 -16.82 -11.16
C LEU A 97 3.42 -16.53 -9.69
N ALA A 98 2.39 -15.72 -9.48
CA ALA A 98 2.00 -15.29 -8.14
C ALA A 98 1.62 -16.48 -7.22
N THR A 99 1.05 -17.54 -7.81
CA THR A 99 0.75 -18.82 -7.13
C THR A 99 2.00 -19.60 -6.72
N ASN A 100 3.14 -19.34 -7.37
CA ASN A 100 4.41 -20.01 -7.07
C ASN A 100 5.27 -19.23 -6.06
N LEU A 101 4.87 -18.02 -5.70
CA LEU A 101 5.56 -17.26 -4.65
C LEU A 101 5.42 -18.00 -3.32
N THR A 102 6.54 -18.30 -2.68
CA THR A 102 6.59 -19.00 -1.40
C THR A 102 7.28 -18.15 -0.33
N SER A 103 6.97 -18.44 0.93
CA SER A 103 7.70 -17.86 2.07
C SER A 103 9.20 -18.16 2.03
N LYS A 104 9.61 -19.32 1.48
CA LYS A 104 11.01 -19.68 1.27
C LYS A 104 11.71 -18.74 0.29
N MET A 105 11.08 -18.42 -0.84
CA MET A 105 11.65 -17.46 -1.81
C MET A 105 11.82 -16.10 -1.18
N PHE A 106 10.83 -15.66 -0.42
CA PHE A 106 10.91 -14.37 0.28
C PHE A 106 11.95 -14.39 1.41
N ALA A 107 12.18 -15.52 2.09
CA ALA A 107 13.25 -15.65 3.07
C ALA A 107 14.64 -15.46 2.44
N HIS A 108 14.90 -16.05 1.27
CA HIS A 108 16.15 -15.82 0.52
C HIS A 108 16.27 -14.36 0.04
N TYR A 109 15.16 -13.76 -0.42
CA TYR A 109 15.13 -12.33 -0.74
C TYR A 109 15.55 -11.47 0.48
N ARG A 110 14.99 -11.75 1.67
CA ARG A 110 15.34 -11.03 2.92
C ARG A 110 16.82 -11.13 3.25
N ASP A 111 17.41 -12.31 3.13
CA ASP A 111 18.82 -12.55 3.37
C ASP A 111 19.69 -11.71 2.43
N LYS A 112 19.42 -11.76 1.14
CA LYS A 112 20.11 -10.95 0.12
C LYS A 112 19.92 -9.44 0.31
N ARG A 113 18.79 -9.00 0.87
CA ARG A 113 18.57 -7.61 1.23
C ARG A 113 19.39 -7.19 2.44
N LEU A 114 19.55 -8.07 3.43
CA LEU A 114 20.40 -7.81 4.61
C LEU A 114 21.88 -7.75 4.26
N THR A 115 22.36 -8.65 3.41
CA THR A 115 23.76 -8.72 2.99
C THR A 115 24.15 -7.63 1.98
N GLY A 116 23.17 -6.98 1.35
CA GLY A 116 23.40 -5.99 0.30
C GLY A 116 23.64 -6.57 -1.09
N GLU A 117 23.42 -7.88 -1.28
CA GLU A 117 23.44 -8.49 -2.62
C GLU A 117 22.30 -7.93 -3.50
N ILE A 118 21.16 -7.62 -2.89
CA ILE A 118 20.04 -6.91 -3.52
C ILE A 118 19.92 -5.53 -2.89
N TYR A 119 20.11 -4.47 -3.68
CA TYR A 119 19.92 -3.09 -3.24
C TYR A 119 19.14 -2.29 -4.31
N PHE A 120 18.38 -1.32 -3.86
CA PHE A 120 17.53 -0.48 -4.72
C PHE A 120 18.10 0.93 -4.92
N SER A 121 19.24 1.22 -4.32
CA SER A 121 19.98 2.46 -4.44
C SER A 121 21.40 2.23 -3.90
N GLU A 122 22.41 2.88 -4.46
CA GLU A 122 23.79 2.80 -4.00
C GLU A 122 23.96 3.08 -2.50
N LYS A 123 23.14 3.96 -1.95
CA LYS A 123 23.07 4.23 -0.51
C LYS A 123 22.82 2.97 0.34
N TRP A 124 22.15 1.96 -0.22
CA TRP A 124 21.75 0.73 0.49
C TRP A 124 22.60 -0.49 0.11
N LYS A 125 23.72 -0.28 -0.57
CA LYS A 125 24.67 -1.34 -0.97
C LYS A 125 25.27 -2.10 0.23
N LYS A 126 25.31 -1.49 1.41
CA LYS A 126 25.75 -2.13 2.67
C LYS A 126 24.67 -3.03 3.31
N GLY A 127 23.54 -3.20 2.66
CA GLY A 127 22.37 -3.94 3.17
C GLY A 127 21.27 -3.03 3.69
N ALA A 128 20.05 -3.54 3.62
CA ALA A 128 18.86 -2.87 4.16
C ALA A 128 18.67 -3.22 5.64
N SER A 129 18.16 -2.28 6.43
CA SER A 129 17.87 -2.55 7.83
C SER A 129 16.69 -3.54 8.00
N PRO A 130 16.65 -4.32 9.11
CA PRO A 130 15.51 -5.19 9.42
C PRO A 130 14.17 -4.47 9.41
N VAL A 131 14.12 -3.18 9.81
CA VAL A 131 12.92 -2.34 9.76
C VAL A 131 12.43 -2.16 8.33
N THR A 132 13.34 -1.86 7.40
CA THR A 132 13.04 -1.69 5.98
C THR A 132 12.50 -2.99 5.38
N ILE A 133 13.11 -4.11 5.70
CA ILE A 133 12.69 -5.43 5.18
C ILE A 133 11.33 -5.85 5.76
N ASN A 134 11.07 -5.56 7.03
CA ASN A 134 9.74 -5.77 7.63
C ASN A 134 8.66 -4.93 6.94
N LEU A 135 9.01 -3.73 6.48
CA LEU A 135 8.11 -2.87 5.73
C LEU A 135 7.86 -3.43 4.32
N GLU A 136 8.91 -3.88 3.63
CA GLU A 136 8.83 -4.56 2.33
C GLU A 136 7.93 -5.82 2.42
N GLN A 137 8.09 -6.64 3.47
CA GLN A 137 7.22 -7.78 3.75
C GLN A 137 5.76 -7.35 3.94
N SER A 138 5.54 -6.26 4.68
CA SER A 138 4.18 -5.74 4.90
C SER A 138 3.53 -5.26 3.61
N TYR A 139 4.28 -4.59 2.73
CA TYR A 139 3.79 -4.13 1.43
C TYR A 139 3.34 -5.31 0.57
N LEU A 140 4.21 -6.31 0.39
CA LEU A 140 3.88 -7.45 -0.45
C LEU A 140 2.74 -8.31 0.14
N SER A 141 2.74 -8.54 1.46
CA SER A 141 1.64 -9.24 2.13
C SER A 141 0.31 -8.50 1.98
N SER A 142 0.31 -7.15 2.03
CA SER A 142 -0.90 -6.36 1.87
C SER A 142 -1.51 -6.46 0.47
N VAL A 143 -0.70 -6.67 -0.57
CA VAL A 143 -1.19 -6.90 -1.94
C VAL A 143 -2.13 -8.10 -1.99
N PHE A 144 -1.66 -9.25 -1.50
CA PHE A 144 -2.46 -10.49 -1.49
C PHE A 144 -3.68 -10.38 -0.59
N SER A 145 -3.51 -9.82 0.61
CA SER A 145 -4.61 -9.66 1.57
C SER A 145 -5.71 -8.74 1.04
N GLU A 146 -5.35 -7.66 0.35
CA GLU A 146 -6.33 -6.73 -0.20
C GLU A 146 -7.06 -7.31 -1.40
N LEU A 147 -6.35 -7.95 -2.32
CA LEU A 147 -6.95 -8.63 -3.46
C LEU A 147 -7.85 -9.80 -3.02
N SER A 148 -7.49 -10.51 -1.96
CA SER A 148 -8.34 -11.55 -1.39
C SER A 148 -9.66 -10.98 -0.83
N ARG A 149 -9.63 -9.83 -0.12
CA ARG A 149 -10.85 -9.14 0.35
C ARG A 149 -11.76 -8.68 -0.79
N GLN A 150 -11.17 -8.39 -1.96
CA GLN A 150 -11.91 -7.96 -3.15
C GLN A 150 -12.38 -9.12 -4.03
N GLY A 151 -12.06 -10.38 -3.65
CA GLY A 151 -12.42 -11.57 -4.41
C GLY A 151 -11.54 -11.82 -5.65
N GLU A 152 -10.48 -11.04 -5.83
CA GLU A 152 -9.56 -11.12 -6.97
C GLU A 152 -8.42 -12.13 -6.76
N TRP A 153 -8.24 -12.62 -5.52
CA TRP A 153 -7.23 -13.61 -5.15
C TRP A 153 -7.82 -14.66 -4.23
N SER A 154 -7.88 -15.92 -4.68
CA SER A 154 -8.49 -17.05 -3.96
C SER A 154 -7.48 -17.95 -3.22
N TYR A 155 -6.18 -17.73 -3.42
CA TYR A 155 -5.13 -18.54 -2.78
C TYR A 155 -4.71 -17.94 -1.43
N PRO A 156 -4.10 -18.75 -0.54
CA PRO A 156 -3.53 -18.24 0.70
C PRO A 156 -2.47 -17.16 0.45
N ASN A 157 -2.37 -16.19 1.36
CA ASN A 157 -1.30 -15.20 1.29
C ASN A 157 0.05 -15.89 1.60
N PRO A 158 1.02 -15.88 0.66
CA PRO A 158 2.29 -16.61 0.83
C PRO A 158 3.16 -16.12 1.99
N LEU A 159 2.88 -14.92 2.51
CA LEU A 159 3.64 -14.28 3.59
C LEU A 159 2.86 -14.19 4.91
N GLU A 160 1.65 -14.73 4.99
CA GLU A 160 0.76 -14.59 6.15
C GLU A 160 1.42 -15.08 7.45
N ASN A 161 2.04 -16.26 7.41
CA ASN A 161 2.66 -16.90 8.58
C ASN A 161 4.15 -16.55 8.75
N MET A 162 4.68 -15.64 7.94
CA MET A 162 6.09 -15.27 8.00
C MET A 162 6.36 -14.27 9.10
N ARG A 163 7.14 -14.65 10.11
CA ARG A 163 7.53 -13.77 11.21
C ARG A 163 8.40 -12.61 10.71
N LYS A 164 8.10 -11.42 11.20
CA LYS A 164 8.94 -10.23 11.02
C LYS A 164 10.20 -10.33 11.90
N PHE A 165 11.24 -9.62 11.52
CA PHE A 165 12.40 -9.43 12.39
C PHE A 165 11.98 -8.70 13.67
N THR A 166 12.47 -9.17 14.81
CA THR A 166 12.36 -8.44 16.06
C THR A 166 13.24 -7.19 15.98
N ILE A 167 12.64 -6.04 16.26
CA ILE A 167 13.35 -4.76 16.29
C ILE A 167 13.47 -4.37 17.75
N ALA A 168 14.69 -4.14 18.20
CA ALA A 168 14.89 -3.60 19.53
C ALA A 168 14.29 -2.18 19.62
N GLU A 169 13.55 -1.93 20.65
CA GLU A 169 13.06 -0.59 20.94
C GLU A 169 14.26 0.32 21.25
N LYS A 170 14.24 1.50 20.63
CA LYS A 170 15.21 2.55 20.99
C LYS A 170 14.61 3.35 22.12
N GLU A 171 15.45 3.61 23.13
CA GLU A 171 15.09 4.55 24.18
C GLU A 171 14.72 5.90 23.56
N MET A 172 13.57 6.43 23.97
CA MET A 172 13.14 7.76 23.51
C MET A 172 13.88 8.80 24.32
N ALA A 173 14.67 9.63 23.61
CA ALA A 173 15.27 10.81 24.19
C ALA A 173 14.34 12.02 24.05
N TRP A 174 14.40 12.91 25.02
CA TRP A 174 13.73 14.22 25.01
C TRP A 174 14.74 15.29 25.34
N LEU A 175 14.47 16.50 24.87
CA LEU A 175 15.30 17.67 25.20
C LEU A 175 14.97 18.16 26.61
N THR A 176 15.99 18.53 27.38
CA THR A 176 15.82 19.23 28.65
C THR A 176 15.39 20.68 28.38
N HIS A 177 14.94 21.38 29.43
CA HIS A 177 14.55 22.78 29.30
C HIS A 177 15.70 23.67 28.80
N GLU A 178 16.89 23.45 29.32
CA GLU A 178 18.12 24.16 28.94
C GLU A 178 18.43 23.91 27.45
N GLN A 179 18.36 22.67 27.01
CA GLN A 179 18.57 22.30 25.59
C GLN A 179 17.53 22.92 24.67
N ILE A 180 16.27 23.03 25.10
CA ILE A 180 15.23 23.72 24.32
C ILE A 180 15.53 25.22 24.19
N VAL A 181 15.96 25.87 25.27
CA VAL A 181 16.34 27.29 25.24
C VAL A 181 17.53 27.53 24.30
N GLU A 182 18.56 26.70 24.38
CA GLU A 182 19.72 26.75 23.51
C GLU A 182 19.35 26.55 22.02
N LEU A 183 18.58 25.50 21.73
CA LEU A 183 18.07 25.21 20.39
C LEU A 183 17.30 26.38 19.79
N LEU A 184 16.39 27.00 20.57
CA LEU A 184 15.63 28.13 20.12
C LEU A 184 16.49 29.37 19.89
N ALA A 185 17.53 29.58 20.71
CA ALA A 185 18.50 30.66 20.52
C ALA A 185 19.31 30.47 19.25
N ASP A 186 19.74 29.23 18.97
CA ASP A 186 20.51 28.90 17.76
C ASP A 186 19.65 29.05 16.51
N CYS A 187 18.41 28.54 16.54
CA CYS A 187 17.46 28.74 15.45
C CYS A 187 17.22 30.24 15.19
N LYS A 188 17.06 31.05 16.25
CA LYS A 188 16.83 32.50 16.15
C LYS A 188 18.04 33.25 15.58
N ARG A 189 19.26 32.80 15.90
CA ARG A 189 20.49 33.37 15.33
C ARG A 189 20.60 33.13 13.82
N GLN A 190 20.09 32.00 13.36
CA GLN A 190 20.09 31.65 11.93
C GLN A 190 18.93 32.32 11.18
N ASP A 191 17.71 32.21 11.70
CA ASP A 191 16.49 32.80 11.14
C ASP A 191 15.40 32.88 12.23
N PRO A 192 14.84 34.06 12.57
CA PRO A 192 13.73 34.20 13.50
C PRO A 192 12.49 33.37 13.09
N ILE A 193 12.24 33.20 11.79
CA ILE A 193 11.14 32.36 11.26
C ILE A 193 11.37 30.91 11.60
N LEU A 194 12.59 30.40 11.45
CA LEU A 194 12.96 29.05 11.86
C LEU A 194 12.68 28.81 13.35
N ALA A 195 13.09 29.75 14.22
CA ALA A 195 12.84 29.65 15.64
C ALA A 195 11.33 29.57 15.96
N LEU A 196 10.50 30.34 15.25
CA LEU A 196 9.04 30.34 15.46
C LEU A 196 8.40 29.02 15.02
N VAL A 197 8.84 28.43 13.88
CA VAL A 197 8.40 27.10 13.43
C VAL A 197 8.75 26.02 14.46
N VAL A 198 9.98 26.04 14.98
CA VAL A 198 10.45 25.10 16.04
C VAL A 198 9.62 25.28 17.30
N LYS A 199 9.36 26.54 17.72
CA LYS A 199 8.53 26.87 18.89
C LYS A 199 7.10 26.35 18.75
N ILE A 200 6.50 26.45 17.55
CA ILE A 200 5.17 25.88 17.26
C ILE A 200 5.23 24.34 17.39
N CYS A 201 6.24 23.68 16.84
CA CYS A 201 6.41 22.23 16.95
C CYS A 201 6.51 21.78 18.42
N LEU A 202 7.36 22.44 19.21
CA LEU A 202 7.57 22.14 20.63
C LEU A 202 6.30 22.37 21.46
N SER A 203 5.59 23.49 21.23
CA SER A 203 4.41 23.86 22.02
C SER A 203 3.17 23.04 21.69
N THR A 204 3.06 22.51 20.46
CA THR A 204 1.82 21.88 19.98
C THR A 204 1.98 20.38 19.65
N GLY A 205 3.21 19.85 19.62
CA GLY A 205 3.51 18.52 19.09
C GLY A 205 3.16 18.40 17.60
N ALA A 206 3.17 19.50 16.86
CA ALA A 206 2.94 19.47 15.41
C ALA A 206 4.09 18.80 14.69
N ARG A 207 3.76 18.10 13.60
CA ARG A 207 4.79 17.63 12.67
C ARG A 207 5.37 18.82 11.92
N TRP A 208 6.63 18.73 11.53
CA TRP A 208 7.33 19.80 10.81
C TRP A 208 6.47 20.41 9.69
N ARG A 209 5.94 19.58 8.79
CA ARG A 209 5.11 20.04 7.66
C ARG A 209 3.76 20.61 8.09
N GLU A 210 3.22 20.23 9.24
CA GLU A 210 2.00 20.82 9.78
C GLU A 210 2.28 22.26 10.28
N ALA A 211 3.43 22.46 10.90
CA ALA A 211 3.84 23.79 11.37
C ALA A 211 4.21 24.72 10.20
N VAL A 212 5.04 24.28 9.27
CA VAL A 212 5.49 25.08 8.11
C VAL A 212 4.32 25.47 7.18
N ASN A 213 3.35 24.55 6.99
CA ASN A 213 2.19 24.81 6.14
C ASN A 213 1.02 25.48 6.89
N LEU A 214 1.28 26.05 8.08
CA LEU A 214 0.25 26.76 8.85
C LEU A 214 -0.21 28.01 8.11
N THR A 215 -1.52 28.15 7.97
CA THR A 215 -2.14 29.32 7.35
C THR A 215 -2.85 30.19 8.37
N ARG A 216 -3.04 31.47 8.03
CA ARG A 216 -3.70 32.43 8.90
C ARG A 216 -5.11 31.99 9.32
N SER A 217 -5.85 31.34 8.47
CA SER A 217 -7.19 30.80 8.76
C SER A 217 -7.21 29.68 9.82
N GLN A 218 -6.08 29.06 10.07
CA GLN A 218 -5.94 27.98 11.05
C GLN A 218 -5.57 28.49 12.45
N VAL A 219 -5.23 29.78 12.58
CA VAL A 219 -4.87 30.43 13.84
C VAL A 219 -6.02 31.30 14.31
N THR A 220 -6.64 30.93 15.41
CA THR A 220 -7.66 31.69 16.09
C THR A 220 -7.13 32.15 17.44
N LYS A 221 -7.85 33.03 18.13
CA LYS A 221 -7.38 33.57 19.42
C LYS A 221 -6.96 32.49 20.40
N TYR A 222 -5.65 32.39 20.64
CA TYR A 222 -4.97 31.42 21.52
C TYR A 222 -5.16 29.93 21.13
N ARG A 223 -5.35 29.67 19.83
CA ARG A 223 -5.57 28.28 19.35
C ARG A 223 -5.09 28.11 17.92
N ILE A 224 -4.46 26.96 17.65
CA ILE A 224 -4.10 26.49 16.30
C ILE A 224 -4.94 25.28 15.97
N THR A 225 -5.53 25.24 14.77
CA THR A 225 -6.25 24.08 14.25
C THR A 225 -5.50 23.50 13.06
N PHE A 226 -4.81 22.36 13.27
CA PHE A 226 -4.17 21.65 12.19
C PHE A 226 -5.20 20.84 11.41
N VAL A 227 -5.28 21.09 10.11
CA VAL A 227 -6.16 20.39 9.17
C VAL A 227 -5.33 19.44 8.29
N ARG A 228 -5.99 18.44 7.66
CA ARG A 228 -5.35 17.47 6.78
C ARG A 228 -4.17 16.73 7.43
N THR A 229 -4.27 16.41 8.71
CA THR A 229 -3.24 15.62 9.41
C THR A 229 -3.14 14.23 8.82
N LYS A 230 -2.04 13.50 9.08
CA LYS A 230 -1.83 12.11 8.61
C LYS A 230 -3.00 11.17 8.96
N GLY A 231 -3.72 11.44 10.07
CA GLY A 231 -4.91 10.69 10.50
C GLY A 231 -6.22 11.15 9.86
N LYS A 232 -6.20 12.09 8.91
CA LYS A 232 -7.38 12.71 8.27
C LYS A 232 -8.37 13.36 9.28
N LYS A 233 -7.93 13.62 10.52
CA LYS A 233 -8.71 14.28 11.57
C LYS A 233 -8.11 15.65 11.84
N ASN A 234 -8.98 16.66 11.99
CA ASN A 234 -8.54 17.97 12.43
C ASN A 234 -8.18 17.93 13.92
N ARG A 235 -7.14 18.69 14.31
CA ARG A 235 -6.66 18.75 15.68
C ARG A 235 -6.51 20.21 16.09
N SER A 236 -7.24 20.64 17.11
CA SER A 236 -7.17 21.99 17.67
C SER A 236 -6.39 21.96 18.99
N ILE A 237 -5.37 22.80 19.10
CA ILE A 237 -4.47 22.86 20.27
C ILE A 237 -4.45 24.30 20.79
N PRO A 238 -4.62 24.51 22.10
CA PRO A 238 -4.44 25.82 22.70
C PRO A 238 -2.96 26.21 22.67
N ILE A 239 -2.68 27.51 22.51
CA ILE A 239 -1.33 28.08 22.53
C ILE A 239 -1.31 29.28 23.49
N SER A 240 -0.12 29.65 23.95
CA SER A 240 0.06 30.81 24.80
C SER A 240 -0.26 32.11 24.06
N LYS A 241 -0.53 33.17 24.83
CA LYS A 241 -0.78 34.50 24.28
C LYS A 241 0.43 35.00 23.50
N GLU A 242 1.63 34.82 24.06
CA GLU A 242 2.89 35.23 23.45
C GLU A 242 3.12 34.55 22.09
N LEU A 243 2.93 33.24 22.02
CA LEU A 243 3.07 32.52 20.77
C LEU A 243 2.03 32.92 19.71
N TYR A 244 0.78 33.22 20.17
CA TYR A 244 -0.25 33.73 19.28
C TYR A 244 0.14 35.10 18.70
N GLU A 245 0.63 36.02 19.54
CA GLU A 245 1.04 37.36 19.12
C GLU A 245 2.26 37.29 18.16
N GLU A 246 3.25 36.44 18.43
CA GLU A 246 4.39 36.23 17.56
C GLU A 246 3.96 35.72 16.17
N ILE A 247 3.01 34.75 16.10
CA ILE A 247 2.52 34.24 14.82
C ILE A 247 1.72 35.32 14.07
N MET A 248 0.85 36.03 14.77
CA MET A 248 -0.05 37.06 14.19
C MET A 248 0.68 38.31 13.74
N ALA A 249 1.90 38.56 14.26
CA ALA A 249 2.77 39.66 13.82
C ALA A 249 3.35 39.41 12.41
N LEU A 250 3.28 38.17 11.88
CA LEU A 250 3.69 37.87 10.51
C LEU A 250 2.59 38.26 9.53
N ASP A 251 2.99 38.84 8.41
CA ASP A 251 2.09 39.18 7.31
C ASP A 251 1.85 37.97 6.36
N GLY A 252 0.76 38.06 5.61
CA GLY A 252 0.43 37.08 4.57
C GLY A 252 -0.57 36.00 4.99
N PHE A 253 -0.98 35.21 4.02
CA PHE A 253 -1.88 34.06 4.22
C PHE A 253 -1.11 32.82 4.70
N ASN A 254 0.04 32.54 4.09
CA ASN A 254 1.00 31.53 4.52
C ASN A 254 2.08 32.21 5.35
N PHE A 255 2.27 31.77 6.57
CA PHE A 255 3.23 32.38 7.48
C PHE A 255 4.68 32.02 7.19
N PHE A 256 4.91 30.80 6.65
CA PHE A 256 6.25 30.22 6.58
C PHE A 256 6.59 29.70 5.18
N THR A 257 7.87 29.69 4.88
CA THR A 257 8.50 28.91 3.82
C THR A 257 9.18 27.68 4.41
N ASP A 258 9.45 26.63 3.60
CA ASP A 258 10.11 25.43 4.11
C ASP A 258 11.57 25.73 4.50
N CYS A 259 11.84 25.69 5.79
CA CYS A 259 13.13 25.95 6.41
C CYS A 259 13.79 24.68 7.00
N TYR A 260 13.38 23.49 6.52
CA TYR A 260 13.87 22.20 7.06
C TYR A 260 15.37 22.01 6.95
N PHE A 261 15.97 22.40 5.83
CA PHE A 261 17.43 22.30 5.66
C PHE A 261 18.20 23.22 6.60
N GLN A 262 17.67 24.43 6.87
CA GLN A 262 18.24 25.34 7.87
C GLN A 262 18.16 24.73 9.27
N PHE A 263 17.07 24.06 9.62
CA PHE A 263 16.93 23.33 10.89
C PHE A 263 17.98 22.21 11.01
N LEU A 264 18.18 21.40 9.95
CA LEU A 264 19.21 20.36 9.96
C LEU A 264 20.61 20.94 10.20
N SER A 265 20.95 22.07 9.58
CA SER A 265 22.24 22.75 9.78
C SER A 265 22.44 23.26 11.22
N VAL A 266 21.36 23.58 11.95
CA VAL A 266 21.44 23.90 13.39
C VAL A 266 21.70 22.64 14.22
N MET A 267 21.06 21.52 13.85
CA MET A 267 21.19 20.24 14.59
C MET A 267 22.51 19.52 14.39
N GLU A 268 23.31 19.88 13.37
CA GLU A 268 24.63 19.32 13.08
C GLU A 268 25.75 20.03 13.83
N LYS A 269 25.48 21.14 14.50
CA LYS A 269 26.41 21.91 15.35
C LYS A 269 26.36 21.41 16.78
#